data_e626398820ede08c7e10aebf4fd0dd43
#
_entry.id   e626398820ede08c7e10aebf4fd0dd43
#
_cell.length_a   1.000
_cell.length_b   1.000
_cell.length_c   1.000
_cell.angle_alpha   90.00
_cell.angle_beta   90.00
_cell.angle_gamma   90.00
#
_symmetry.space_group_name_H-M   'P 1'
#
loop_
_entity.id
_entity.type
_entity.pdbx_description
1 polymer ?
#
loop_
_entity_poly.entity_id
_entity_poly.type
_entity_poly.pdbx_seq_one_letter_code
_entity_poly.pdbx_strand_id
1 'polypeptide(L)'
;MNKKSLLLFVKTLLLFTILFLPGVPTLIPNAAAQQEAMVSPAKSPSSESVDPYFKKMYRDFYDTYRLGPDDQLSVRVFGQPDYSLEKVKISPVGRIYHPLLGDVEVAGLTVDRLTEKLTVDLSQYIIDPKVSISLIEANSAKIGVLGDVVHPGIVVMTRPMTVLDALSASGGVSDFGSKTNVTILRQTGYERSQMLKVNVKKILEGKADTEENLRLQAGDTVIVHGNAKKKFGTITSLLGFGNFIAFIAGR
;
A
#
# COMPACT_ATOMS: atom_id res chain seq x y z
N MET A 1 14.59 53.00 19.82
CA MET A 1 15.34 51.84 20.32
C MET A 1 14.84 51.56 21.74
N ASN A 2 14.23 50.42 21.97
CA ASN A 2 13.40 50.15 23.16
C ASN A 2 14.30 49.71 24.33
N LYS A 3 14.14 50.30 25.55
CA LYS A 3 14.96 50.05 26.75
C LYS A 3 15.18 48.53 27.08
N LYS A 4 14.28 47.65 26.64
CA LYS A 4 14.41 46.19 26.83
C LYS A 4 15.46 45.56 25.91
N SER A 5 15.68 46.13 24.71
CA SER A 5 16.67 45.65 23.75
C SER A 5 18.10 46.02 24.18
N LEU A 6 18.27 47.17 24.86
CA LEU A 6 19.57 47.63 25.36
C LEU A 6 20.01 46.77 26.57
N LEU A 7 19.10 46.32 27.42
CA LEU A 7 19.39 45.48 28.58
C LEU A 7 19.83 44.05 28.20
N LEU A 8 19.30 43.55 27.09
CA LEU A 8 19.66 42.22 26.58
C LEU A 8 21.07 42.23 25.95
N PHE A 9 21.43 43.32 25.27
CA PHE A 9 22.74 43.50 24.65
C PHE A 9 23.86 43.65 25.68
N VAL A 10 23.58 44.32 26.82
CA VAL A 10 24.55 44.48 27.92
C VAL A 10 24.78 43.18 28.67
N LYS A 11 23.74 42.34 28.82
CA LYS A 11 23.86 40.99 29.45
C LYS A 11 24.68 40.02 28.62
N THR A 12 24.54 40.05 27.28
CA THR A 12 25.36 39.20 26.39
C THR A 12 26.79 39.64 26.29
N LEU A 13 27.08 40.94 26.37
CA LEU A 13 28.44 41.47 26.35
C LEU A 13 29.21 41.17 27.65
N LEU A 14 28.53 41.14 28.82
CA LEU A 14 29.14 40.83 30.11
C LEU A 14 29.45 39.34 30.30
N LEU A 15 28.75 38.44 29.59
CA LEU A 15 29.01 36.98 29.61
C LEU A 15 30.24 36.61 28.78
N PHE A 16 30.61 37.42 27.80
CA PHE A 16 31.77 37.16 26.92
C PHE A 16 33.11 37.63 27.50
N THR A 17 33.10 38.52 28.48
CA THR A 17 34.34 39.07 29.10
C THR A 17 34.86 38.23 30.27
N ILE A 18 34.11 37.26 30.83
CA ILE A 18 34.54 36.41 31.94
C ILE A 18 35.29 35.14 31.46
N LEU A 19 35.31 34.86 30.15
CA LEU A 19 35.92 33.64 29.61
C LEU A 19 37.38 33.77 29.18
N PHE A 20 38.02 34.94 29.44
CA PHE A 20 39.43 35.18 29.06
C PHE A 20 40.29 35.67 30.24
N LEU A 21 40.39 34.84 31.31
CA LEU A 21 41.43 34.99 32.32
C LEU A 21 42.53 33.93 32.06
N PRO A 22 43.75 34.31 31.77
CA PRO A 22 44.85 33.38 31.64
C PRO A 22 45.29 32.90 33.03
N GLY A 23 45.09 31.61 33.31
CA GLY A 23 45.64 31.03 34.54
C GLY A 23 44.82 29.91 35.20
N VAL A 24 43.70 29.46 34.63
CA VAL A 24 42.99 28.27 35.15
C VAL A 24 43.43 27.05 34.36
N PRO A 25 44.06 26.04 34.98
CA PRO A 25 44.37 24.79 34.28
C PRO A 25 43.05 24.10 33.95
N THR A 26 42.69 24.10 32.66
CA THR A 26 41.58 23.29 32.17
C THR A 26 41.99 21.81 32.25
N LEU A 27 41.48 21.12 33.25
CA LEU A 27 41.42 19.69 33.27
C LEU A 27 40.53 19.24 32.07
N ILE A 28 41.18 18.99 30.95
CA ILE A 28 40.52 18.33 29.81
C ILE A 28 40.41 16.86 30.21
N PRO A 29 39.21 16.29 30.47
CA PRO A 29 39.07 14.86 30.63
C PRO A 29 39.47 14.22 29.31
N ASN A 30 40.41 13.29 29.38
CA ASN A 30 40.93 12.53 28.25
C ASN A 30 39.75 11.77 27.58
N ALA A 31 39.29 12.30 26.47
CA ALA A 31 38.20 11.74 25.68
C ALA A 31 38.56 10.41 24.98
N ALA A 32 39.78 9.93 25.18
CA ALA A 32 40.24 8.68 24.56
C ALA A 32 39.86 7.40 25.35
N ALA A 33 39.36 7.54 26.60
CA ALA A 33 39.06 6.36 27.43
C ALA A 33 37.55 5.98 27.50
N GLN A 34 36.66 6.68 26.80
CA GLN A 34 35.21 6.42 26.78
C GLN A 34 34.67 5.89 25.45
N GLN A 35 35.52 5.57 24.50
CA GLN A 35 35.08 5.11 23.17
C GLN A 35 35.16 3.59 22.96
N GLU A 36 35.46 2.81 23.99
CA GLU A 36 35.50 1.34 23.93
C GLU A 36 34.34 0.62 24.66
N ALA A 37 33.37 1.37 25.17
CA ALA A 37 32.19 0.72 25.73
C ALA A 37 30.99 1.01 24.86
N MET A 38 30.47 -0.04 24.18
CA MET A 38 29.20 -0.11 23.49
C MET A 38 29.15 0.33 22.00
N VAL A 39 29.91 -0.28 21.16
CA VAL A 39 29.39 -0.75 19.89
C VAL A 39 29.46 -2.27 19.91
N SER A 40 28.54 -2.86 20.63
CA SER A 40 28.13 -4.23 20.30
C SER A 40 27.67 -4.18 18.85
N PRO A 41 28.24 -4.96 17.91
CA PRO A 41 27.73 -4.99 16.56
C PRO A 41 26.26 -5.38 16.69
N ALA A 42 25.38 -4.45 16.32
CA ALA A 42 23.98 -4.75 16.17
C ALA A 42 23.95 -5.99 15.30
N LYS A 43 23.56 -7.10 15.89
CA LYS A 43 23.36 -8.38 15.22
C LYS A 43 22.52 -8.04 14.00
N SER A 44 23.14 -8.08 12.82
CA SER A 44 22.43 -7.93 11.55
C SER A 44 21.19 -8.79 11.69
N PRO A 45 19.99 -8.31 11.38
CA PRO A 45 18.82 -9.16 11.46
C PRO A 45 19.18 -10.41 10.66
N SER A 46 19.47 -11.49 11.38
CA SER A 46 19.61 -12.82 10.80
C SER A 46 18.41 -12.92 9.87
N SER A 47 18.61 -13.37 8.64
CA SER A 47 17.56 -13.63 7.65
C SER A 47 16.41 -14.33 8.37
N GLU A 48 15.57 -13.51 9.00
CA GLU A 48 14.36 -13.95 9.67
C GLU A 48 13.59 -14.62 8.54
N SER A 49 13.44 -15.91 8.66
CA SER A 49 12.71 -16.71 7.68
C SER A 49 11.35 -16.07 7.54
N VAL A 50 11.15 -15.36 6.41
CA VAL A 50 9.86 -14.77 6.08
C VAL A 50 8.82 -15.86 6.30
N ASP A 51 7.84 -15.58 7.18
CA ASP A 51 6.80 -16.52 7.57
C ASP A 51 6.33 -17.30 6.32
N PRO A 52 6.38 -18.64 6.33
CA PRO A 52 5.98 -19.48 5.20
C PRO A 52 4.60 -19.10 4.65
N TYR A 53 3.71 -18.60 5.51
CA TYR A 53 2.40 -18.09 5.12
C TYR A 53 2.50 -16.85 4.21
N PHE A 54 3.29 -15.84 4.58
CA PHE A 54 3.52 -14.67 3.75
C PHE A 54 4.17 -15.03 2.43
N LYS A 55 5.20 -15.89 2.47
CA LYS A 55 5.88 -16.35 1.26
C LYS A 55 4.92 -17.04 0.29
N LYS A 56 4.03 -17.89 0.80
CA LYS A 56 3.00 -18.55 0.01
C LYS A 56 2.01 -17.55 -0.56
N MET A 57 1.52 -16.62 0.26
CA MET A 57 0.54 -15.61 -0.14
C MET A 57 1.06 -14.72 -1.29
N TYR A 58 2.32 -14.26 -1.20
CA TYR A 58 2.93 -13.47 -2.27
C TYR A 58 3.15 -14.31 -3.54
N ARG A 59 3.60 -15.55 -3.39
CA ARG A 59 3.76 -16.47 -4.52
C ARG A 59 2.44 -16.69 -5.23
N ASP A 60 1.39 -17.08 -4.50
CA ASP A 60 0.06 -17.31 -5.05
C ASP A 60 -0.48 -16.07 -5.80
N PHE A 61 -0.16 -14.87 -5.31
CA PHE A 61 -0.53 -13.63 -5.99
C PHE A 61 0.20 -13.47 -7.33
N TYR A 62 1.52 -13.59 -7.34
CA TYR A 62 2.32 -13.42 -8.56
C TYR A 62 2.09 -14.54 -9.59
N ASP A 63 1.90 -15.77 -9.14
CA ASP A 63 1.63 -16.93 -10.02
C ASP A 63 0.27 -16.81 -10.72
N THR A 64 -0.69 -16.16 -10.08
CA THR A 64 -2.04 -15.94 -10.62
C THR A 64 -2.22 -14.56 -11.25
N TYR A 65 -1.28 -13.62 -11.01
CA TYR A 65 -1.36 -12.28 -11.55
C TYR A 65 -1.35 -12.28 -13.08
N ARG A 66 -2.30 -11.59 -13.67
CA ARG A 66 -2.36 -11.41 -15.11
C ARG A 66 -1.96 -10.00 -15.46
N LEU A 67 -0.97 -9.94 -16.34
CA LEU A 67 -0.45 -8.68 -16.85
C LEU A 67 -1.52 -7.89 -17.57
N GLY A 68 -1.52 -6.59 -17.38
CA GLY A 68 -2.47 -5.67 -17.99
C GLY A 68 -1.86 -4.34 -18.36
N PRO A 69 -2.64 -3.46 -19.01
CA PRO A 69 -2.22 -2.11 -19.34
C PRO A 69 -1.70 -1.35 -18.12
N ASP A 70 -0.69 -0.51 -18.31
CA ASP A 70 -0.01 0.27 -17.29
C ASP A 70 0.95 -0.48 -16.36
N ASP A 71 1.00 -1.82 -16.38
CA ASP A 71 2.00 -2.58 -15.66
C ASP A 71 3.40 -2.30 -16.22
N GLN A 72 4.41 -2.34 -15.34
CA GLN A 72 5.81 -2.19 -15.71
C GLN A 72 6.56 -3.50 -15.52
N LEU A 73 7.29 -3.90 -16.55
CA LEU A 73 8.07 -5.13 -16.58
C LEU A 73 9.55 -4.81 -16.80
N SER A 74 10.41 -5.71 -16.35
CA SER A 74 11.79 -5.84 -16.80
C SER A 74 11.91 -7.15 -17.56
N VAL A 75 12.44 -7.11 -18.75
CA VAL A 75 12.75 -8.30 -19.58
C VAL A 75 14.25 -8.36 -19.75
N ARG A 76 14.87 -9.38 -19.22
CA ARG A 76 16.32 -9.59 -19.34
C ARG A 76 16.61 -10.81 -20.17
N VAL A 77 17.36 -10.61 -21.24
CA VAL A 77 17.88 -11.69 -22.08
C VAL A 77 19.35 -11.87 -21.72
N PHE A 78 19.68 -13.03 -21.14
CA PHE A 78 21.03 -13.28 -20.62
C PHE A 78 22.06 -13.28 -21.75
N GLY A 79 23.17 -12.53 -21.55
CA GLY A 79 24.22 -12.38 -22.55
C GLY A 79 23.88 -11.45 -23.72
N GLN A 80 22.69 -10.81 -23.71
CA GLN A 80 22.19 -9.95 -24.80
C GLN A 80 21.61 -8.66 -24.24
N PRO A 81 22.44 -7.70 -23.81
CA PRO A 81 21.96 -6.45 -23.21
C PRO A 81 21.13 -5.60 -24.18
N ASP A 82 21.47 -5.64 -25.48
CA ASP A 82 20.77 -4.85 -26.52
C ASP A 82 19.31 -5.28 -26.73
N TYR A 83 18.98 -6.51 -26.35
CA TYR A 83 17.62 -7.07 -26.43
C TYR A 83 16.95 -7.15 -25.06
N SER A 84 17.58 -6.61 -24.03
CA SER A 84 17.02 -6.53 -22.69
C SER A 84 16.31 -5.19 -22.48
N LEU A 85 15.18 -5.21 -21.75
CA LEU A 85 14.37 -4.04 -21.40
C LEU A 85 14.39 -3.88 -19.88
N GLU A 86 15.02 -2.85 -19.35
CA GLU A 86 15.09 -2.64 -17.91
C GLU A 86 13.72 -2.19 -17.33
N LYS A 87 13.02 -1.32 -18.05
CA LYS A 87 11.68 -0.85 -17.73
C LYS A 87 10.88 -0.71 -19.00
N VAL A 88 9.89 -1.55 -19.17
CA VAL A 88 8.92 -1.45 -20.27
C VAL A 88 7.52 -1.41 -19.69
N LYS A 89 6.74 -0.43 -20.12
CA LYS A 89 5.35 -0.27 -19.74
C LYS A 89 4.46 -0.96 -20.77
N ILE A 90 3.47 -1.72 -20.28
CA ILE A 90 2.46 -2.33 -21.13
C ILE A 90 1.55 -1.23 -21.68
N SER A 91 1.41 -1.18 -22.98
CA SER A 91 0.58 -0.20 -23.68
C SER A 91 -0.92 -0.40 -23.36
N PRO A 92 -1.77 0.61 -23.60
CA PRO A 92 -3.22 0.47 -23.40
C PRO A 92 -3.87 -0.65 -24.21
N VAL A 93 -3.24 -1.07 -25.32
CA VAL A 93 -3.69 -2.22 -26.13
C VAL A 93 -3.13 -3.55 -25.67
N GLY A 94 -2.43 -3.58 -24.52
CA GLY A 94 -1.93 -4.82 -23.93
C GLY A 94 -0.65 -5.37 -24.55
N ARG A 95 0.18 -4.54 -25.19
CA ARG A 95 1.42 -4.94 -25.88
C ARG A 95 2.64 -4.24 -25.29
N ILE A 96 3.80 -4.87 -25.44
CA ILE A 96 5.11 -4.27 -25.22
C ILE A 96 5.88 -4.26 -26.56
N TYR A 97 6.75 -3.27 -26.72
CA TYR A 97 7.68 -3.25 -27.84
C TYR A 97 9.01 -3.90 -27.44
N HIS A 98 9.44 -4.92 -28.20
CA HIS A 98 10.73 -5.58 -28.00
C HIS A 98 11.64 -5.32 -29.22
N PRO A 99 12.92 -4.94 -29.04
CA PRO A 99 13.79 -4.52 -30.16
C PRO A 99 13.94 -5.54 -31.29
N LEU A 100 13.88 -6.82 -30.93
CA LEU A 100 14.07 -7.90 -31.91
C LEU A 100 12.74 -8.48 -32.46
N LEU A 101 11.70 -8.51 -31.60
CA LEU A 101 10.41 -9.15 -31.91
C LEU A 101 9.35 -8.16 -32.40
N GLY A 102 9.60 -6.83 -32.22
CA GLY A 102 8.57 -5.81 -32.44
C GLY A 102 7.49 -5.81 -31.35
N ASP A 103 6.22 -5.69 -31.75
CA ASP A 103 5.08 -5.66 -30.86
C ASP A 103 4.69 -7.05 -30.36
N VAL A 104 4.80 -7.27 -29.06
CA VAL A 104 4.46 -8.53 -28.40
C VAL A 104 3.22 -8.35 -27.54
N GLU A 105 2.20 -9.17 -27.76
CA GLU A 105 1.00 -9.20 -26.92
C GLU A 105 1.29 -9.90 -25.59
N VAL A 106 1.01 -9.19 -24.48
CA VAL A 106 1.34 -9.63 -23.12
C VAL A 106 0.15 -9.58 -22.16
N ALA A 107 -0.90 -8.82 -22.47
CA ALA A 107 -2.07 -8.70 -21.62
C ALA A 107 -2.76 -10.05 -21.41
N GLY A 108 -3.17 -10.30 -20.15
CA GLY A 108 -3.83 -11.54 -19.75
C GLY A 108 -2.89 -12.72 -19.51
N LEU A 109 -1.59 -12.61 -19.87
CA LEU A 109 -0.59 -13.63 -19.54
C LEU A 109 -0.10 -13.47 -18.09
N THR A 110 0.35 -14.56 -17.50
CA THR A 110 1.17 -14.52 -16.29
C THR A 110 2.63 -14.24 -16.66
N VAL A 111 3.45 -13.84 -15.69
CA VAL A 111 4.90 -13.61 -15.91
C VAL A 111 5.57 -14.85 -16.46
N ASP A 112 5.22 -16.04 -15.94
CA ASP A 112 5.79 -17.31 -16.38
C ASP A 112 5.40 -17.64 -17.85
N ARG A 113 4.12 -17.45 -18.19
CA ARG A 113 3.65 -17.65 -19.57
C ARG A 113 4.30 -16.69 -20.54
N LEU A 114 4.52 -15.44 -20.12
CA LEU A 114 5.23 -14.47 -20.93
C LEU A 114 6.71 -14.86 -21.11
N THR A 115 7.34 -15.39 -20.06
CA THR A 115 8.73 -15.87 -20.11
C THR A 115 8.87 -17.03 -21.09
N GLU A 116 7.98 -18.02 -21.02
CA GLU A 116 7.92 -19.15 -21.97
C GLU A 116 7.74 -18.63 -23.41
N LYS A 117 6.76 -17.75 -23.61
CA LYS A 117 6.46 -17.17 -24.94
C LYS A 117 7.66 -16.44 -25.51
N LEU A 118 8.27 -15.51 -24.75
CA LEU A 118 9.43 -14.75 -25.23
C LEU A 118 10.64 -15.65 -25.49
N THR A 119 10.84 -16.70 -24.69
CA THR A 119 11.91 -17.66 -24.91
C THR A 119 11.72 -18.39 -26.24
N VAL A 120 10.51 -18.84 -26.54
CA VAL A 120 10.19 -19.49 -27.83
C VAL A 120 10.34 -18.51 -29.01
N ASP A 121 9.78 -17.29 -28.88
CA ASP A 121 9.83 -16.31 -29.97
C ASP A 121 11.28 -15.88 -30.26
N LEU A 122 12.11 -15.69 -29.24
CA LEU A 122 13.52 -15.32 -29.36
C LEU A 122 14.41 -16.48 -29.89
N SER A 123 14.01 -17.74 -29.71
CA SER A 123 14.77 -18.89 -30.18
C SER A 123 14.92 -18.91 -31.71
N GLN A 124 14.10 -18.16 -32.44
CA GLN A 124 14.21 -17.99 -33.92
C GLN A 124 15.41 -17.11 -34.31
N TYR A 125 15.91 -16.29 -33.38
CA TYR A 125 16.97 -15.30 -33.64
C TYR A 125 18.22 -15.55 -32.79
N ILE A 126 18.07 -16.14 -31.63
CA ILE A 126 19.14 -16.37 -30.62
C ILE A 126 19.20 -17.85 -30.29
N ILE A 127 20.38 -18.43 -30.29
CA ILE A 127 20.60 -19.83 -29.91
C ILE A 127 20.50 -19.94 -28.38
N ASP A 128 19.63 -20.82 -27.90
CA ASP A 128 19.37 -21.09 -26.46
C ASP A 128 19.16 -19.82 -25.60
N PRO A 129 18.16 -18.97 -25.94
CA PRO A 129 17.93 -17.72 -25.23
C PRO A 129 17.46 -17.99 -23.80
N LYS A 130 18.13 -17.40 -22.81
CA LYS A 130 17.70 -17.43 -21.41
C LYS A 130 17.05 -16.12 -21.06
N VAL A 131 15.72 -16.16 -20.90
CA VAL A 131 14.89 -14.98 -20.61
C VAL A 131 14.47 -14.99 -19.14
N SER A 132 14.59 -13.85 -18.49
CA SER A 132 14.05 -13.61 -17.15
C SER A 132 13.18 -12.37 -17.17
N ILE A 133 11.95 -12.51 -16.69
CA ILE A 133 10.99 -11.40 -16.63
C ILE A 133 10.66 -11.11 -15.17
N SER A 134 10.64 -9.85 -14.81
CA SER A 134 10.23 -9.39 -13.48
C SER A 134 9.13 -8.34 -13.61
N LEU A 135 8.06 -8.48 -12.83
CA LEU A 135 7.06 -7.45 -12.67
C LEU A 135 7.61 -6.39 -11.71
N ILE A 136 7.80 -5.16 -12.19
CA ILE A 136 8.31 -4.03 -11.40
C ILE A 136 7.15 -3.34 -10.68
N GLU A 137 6.07 -3.04 -11.43
CA GLU A 137 4.89 -2.37 -10.90
C GLU A 137 3.61 -3.04 -11.41
N ALA A 138 2.74 -3.42 -10.49
CA ALA A 138 1.42 -3.99 -10.78
C ALA A 138 0.38 -2.87 -10.74
N ASN A 139 0.23 -2.13 -11.83
CA ASN A 139 -0.69 -0.98 -11.91
C ASN A 139 -2.04 -1.34 -12.54
N SER A 140 -2.13 -2.49 -13.21
CA SER A 140 -3.38 -2.94 -13.85
C SER A 140 -4.37 -3.58 -12.88
N ALA A 141 -3.86 -4.16 -11.78
CA ALA A 141 -4.72 -4.76 -10.75
C ALA A 141 -5.39 -3.68 -9.90
N LYS A 142 -6.63 -3.40 -10.21
CA LYS A 142 -7.42 -2.37 -9.53
C LYS A 142 -8.67 -2.97 -8.92
N ILE A 143 -9.10 -2.43 -7.77
CA ILE A 143 -10.38 -2.73 -7.13
C ILE A 143 -11.16 -1.43 -6.94
N GLY A 144 -12.48 -1.53 -6.98
CA GLY A 144 -13.35 -0.42 -6.64
C GLY A 144 -13.74 -0.47 -5.16
N VAL A 145 -13.80 0.68 -4.48
CA VAL A 145 -14.38 0.79 -3.14
C VAL A 145 -15.45 1.86 -3.18
N LEU A 146 -16.70 1.46 -2.91
CA LEU A 146 -17.88 2.30 -3.06
C LEU A 146 -18.74 2.29 -1.79
N GLY A 147 -19.64 3.27 -1.69
CA GLY A 147 -20.60 3.40 -0.61
C GLY A 147 -20.12 4.22 0.58
N ASP A 148 -20.55 3.86 1.78
CA ASP A 148 -20.30 4.64 3.00
C ASP A 148 -18.88 4.36 3.58
N VAL A 149 -17.85 4.74 2.83
CA VAL A 149 -16.43 4.81 3.22
C VAL A 149 -15.96 6.26 3.25
N VAL A 150 -14.82 6.54 3.88
CA VAL A 150 -14.29 7.92 3.97
C VAL A 150 -13.85 8.44 2.61
N HIS A 151 -13.13 7.62 1.83
CA HIS A 151 -12.63 7.96 0.50
C HIS A 151 -13.04 6.88 -0.51
N PRO A 152 -14.25 6.96 -1.10
CA PRO A 152 -14.63 6.05 -2.17
C PRO A 152 -13.80 6.30 -3.43
N GLY A 153 -13.46 5.22 -4.14
CA GLY A 153 -12.64 5.33 -5.34
C GLY A 153 -12.03 4.02 -5.80
N ILE A 154 -11.03 4.12 -6.66
CA ILE A 154 -10.26 2.99 -7.17
C ILE A 154 -8.98 2.85 -6.36
N VAL A 155 -8.70 1.64 -5.90
CA VAL A 155 -7.47 1.28 -5.19
C VAL A 155 -6.64 0.34 -6.06
N VAL A 156 -5.35 0.64 -6.23
CA VAL A 156 -4.42 -0.21 -6.97
C VAL A 156 -3.85 -1.29 -6.03
N MET A 157 -3.89 -2.53 -6.46
CA MET A 157 -3.38 -3.68 -5.72
C MET A 157 -1.91 -3.93 -6.05
N THR A 158 -0.99 -3.32 -5.34
CA THR A 158 0.45 -3.55 -5.51
C THR A 158 0.94 -4.82 -4.80
N ARG A 159 0.10 -5.42 -3.98
CA ARG A 159 0.33 -6.64 -3.21
C ARG A 159 -1.00 -7.38 -2.99
N PRO A 160 -0.97 -8.65 -2.52
CA PRO A 160 -2.19 -9.32 -2.10
C PRO A 160 -2.96 -8.45 -1.09
N MET A 161 -4.23 -8.21 -1.35
CA MET A 161 -5.10 -7.39 -0.51
C MET A 161 -6.32 -8.15 -0.03
N THR A 162 -6.70 -7.90 1.21
CA THR A 162 -7.96 -8.38 1.79
C THR A 162 -9.00 -7.26 1.79
N VAL A 163 -10.25 -7.60 2.15
CA VAL A 163 -11.31 -6.59 2.34
C VAL A 163 -10.92 -5.53 3.35
N LEU A 164 -10.26 -5.95 4.44
CA LEU A 164 -9.83 -5.02 5.48
C LEU A 164 -8.74 -4.06 4.97
N ASP A 165 -7.81 -4.56 4.14
CA ASP A 165 -6.77 -3.72 3.51
C ASP A 165 -7.40 -2.67 2.58
N ALA A 166 -8.37 -3.07 1.76
CA ALA A 166 -9.06 -2.17 0.84
C ALA A 166 -9.84 -1.08 1.58
N LEU A 167 -10.54 -1.45 2.65
CA LEU A 167 -11.24 -0.47 3.49
C LEU A 167 -10.26 0.48 4.18
N SER A 168 -9.13 -0.04 4.67
CA SER A 168 -8.08 0.79 5.29
C SER A 168 -7.49 1.79 4.29
N ALA A 169 -7.22 1.35 3.05
CA ALA A 169 -6.74 2.22 1.97
C ALA A 169 -7.75 3.33 1.62
N SER A 170 -9.05 3.05 1.81
CA SER A 170 -10.14 4.03 1.61
C SER A 170 -10.48 4.86 2.85
N GLY A 171 -9.61 4.88 3.87
CA GLY A 171 -9.82 5.63 5.12
C GLY A 171 -10.80 4.99 6.09
N GLY A 172 -11.24 3.76 5.83
CA GLY A 172 -12.16 3.02 6.67
C GLY A 172 -13.64 3.23 6.34
N VAL A 173 -14.49 2.57 7.11
CA VAL A 173 -15.95 2.71 7.02
C VAL A 173 -16.36 4.03 7.67
N SER A 174 -17.14 4.85 6.96
CA SER A 174 -17.63 6.14 7.46
C SER A 174 -18.55 5.97 8.67
N ASP A 175 -18.86 7.07 9.38
CA ASP A 175 -19.75 7.06 10.55
C ASP A 175 -21.15 6.52 10.25
N PHE A 176 -21.62 6.68 9.02
CA PHE A 176 -22.92 6.19 8.56
C PHE A 176 -22.85 4.81 7.94
N GLY A 177 -21.65 4.27 7.71
CA GLY A 177 -21.44 2.97 7.12
C GLY A 177 -21.73 1.81 8.07
N SER A 178 -22.17 0.69 7.49
CA SER A 178 -22.43 -0.55 8.21
C SER A 178 -21.22 -1.47 8.12
N LYS A 179 -20.53 -1.69 9.23
CA LYS A 179 -19.43 -2.66 9.33
C LYS A 179 -19.90 -4.13 9.23
N THR A 180 -21.20 -4.36 9.36
CA THR A 180 -21.80 -5.72 9.27
C THR A 180 -22.35 -6.04 7.89
N ASN A 181 -22.50 -5.05 7.02
CA ASN A 181 -23.07 -5.21 5.70
C ASN A 181 -22.14 -4.65 4.62
N VAL A 182 -21.09 -5.40 4.34
CA VAL A 182 -20.15 -5.14 3.25
C VAL A 182 -20.33 -6.23 2.20
N THR A 183 -20.41 -5.84 0.95
CA THR A 183 -20.58 -6.76 -0.19
C THR A 183 -19.40 -6.61 -1.14
N ILE A 184 -18.83 -7.72 -1.56
CA ILE A 184 -17.86 -7.77 -2.66
C ILE A 184 -18.62 -8.21 -3.90
N LEU A 185 -18.57 -7.41 -4.94
CA LEU A 185 -19.04 -7.76 -6.28
C LEU A 185 -17.84 -8.24 -7.09
N ARG A 186 -17.81 -9.52 -7.43
CA ARG A 186 -16.76 -10.14 -8.24
C ARG A 186 -17.34 -10.56 -9.58
N GLN A 187 -16.72 -10.09 -10.66
CA GLN A 187 -17.07 -10.56 -12.00
C GLN A 187 -16.37 -11.89 -12.29
N THR A 188 -17.17 -12.92 -12.58
CA THR A 188 -16.69 -14.24 -12.96
C THR A 188 -17.08 -14.51 -14.42
N GLY A 189 -16.31 -13.93 -15.35
CA GLY A 189 -16.63 -13.96 -16.79
C GLY A 189 -17.55 -12.83 -17.26
N TYR A 190 -17.98 -12.89 -18.53
CA TYR A 190 -18.71 -11.79 -19.18
C TYR A 190 -20.14 -11.57 -18.65
N GLU A 191 -20.80 -12.57 -18.08
CA GLU A 191 -22.22 -12.50 -17.74
C GLU A 191 -22.53 -12.82 -16.27
N ARG A 192 -21.57 -13.23 -15.47
CA ARG A 192 -21.81 -13.67 -14.09
C ARG A 192 -21.10 -12.78 -13.09
N SER A 193 -21.88 -12.21 -12.18
CA SER A 193 -21.36 -11.49 -11.02
C SER A 193 -21.68 -12.31 -9.77
N GLN A 194 -20.67 -12.54 -8.96
CA GLN A 194 -20.81 -13.18 -7.64
C GLN A 194 -20.83 -12.10 -6.56
N MET A 195 -21.83 -12.14 -5.69
CA MET A 195 -21.91 -11.28 -4.52
C MET A 195 -21.49 -12.04 -3.26
N LEU A 196 -20.41 -11.60 -2.63
CA LEU A 196 -19.88 -12.16 -1.40
C LEU A 196 -20.15 -11.18 -0.25
N LYS A 197 -20.85 -11.62 0.78
CA LYS A 197 -21.13 -10.78 1.96
C LYS A 197 -20.05 -10.97 3.00
N VAL A 198 -19.58 -9.87 3.58
CA VAL A 198 -18.51 -9.83 4.59
C VAL A 198 -18.97 -9.06 5.81
N ASN A 199 -18.71 -9.61 6.99
CA ASN A 199 -18.95 -8.94 8.25
C ASN A 199 -17.63 -8.40 8.84
N VAL A 200 -17.27 -7.17 8.44
CA VAL A 200 -16.04 -6.51 8.88
C VAL A 200 -16.00 -6.30 10.39
N LYS A 201 -17.16 -6.16 11.06
CA LYS A 201 -17.22 -6.01 12.50
C LYS A 201 -16.67 -7.25 13.21
N LYS A 202 -17.04 -8.46 12.78
CA LYS A 202 -16.52 -9.72 13.35
C LYS A 202 -15.02 -9.84 13.16
N ILE A 203 -14.49 -9.43 11.98
CA ILE A 203 -13.05 -9.44 11.69
C ILE A 203 -12.32 -8.53 12.67
N LEU A 204 -12.80 -7.30 12.87
CA LEU A 204 -12.21 -6.32 13.78
C LEU A 204 -12.28 -6.74 15.26
N GLU A 205 -13.28 -7.52 15.64
CA GLU A 205 -13.43 -8.04 17.00
C GLU A 205 -12.64 -9.35 17.24
N GLY A 206 -11.92 -9.85 16.23
CA GLY A 206 -11.19 -11.12 16.32
C GLY A 206 -12.09 -12.35 16.45
N LYS A 207 -13.38 -12.23 16.09
CA LYS A 207 -14.40 -13.29 16.15
C LYS A 207 -14.63 -13.96 14.79
N ALA A 208 -13.91 -13.54 13.79
CA ALA A 208 -14.02 -14.06 12.43
C ALA A 208 -13.04 -15.20 12.22
N ASP A 209 -13.43 -16.21 11.49
CA ASP A 209 -12.50 -17.19 10.96
C ASP A 209 -11.60 -16.53 9.90
N THR A 210 -10.40 -17.11 9.71
CA THR A 210 -9.41 -16.58 8.76
C THR A 210 -9.97 -16.43 7.34
N GLU A 211 -10.97 -17.22 7.00
CA GLU A 211 -11.65 -17.21 5.70
C GLU A 211 -12.66 -16.07 5.54
N GLU A 212 -13.15 -15.47 6.64
CA GLU A 212 -14.11 -14.36 6.57
C GLU A 212 -13.43 -13.05 6.08
N ASN A 213 -12.11 -12.89 6.26
CA ASN A 213 -11.36 -11.78 5.67
C ASN A 213 -10.92 -12.14 4.24
N LEU A 214 -11.87 -12.11 3.33
CA LEU A 214 -11.70 -12.55 1.96
C LEU A 214 -10.58 -11.80 1.24
N ARG A 215 -9.79 -12.55 0.47
CA ARG A 215 -8.81 -11.98 -0.46
C ARG A 215 -9.51 -11.42 -1.68
N LEU A 216 -9.14 -10.21 -2.04
CA LEU A 216 -9.65 -9.51 -3.21
C LEU A 216 -8.89 -9.95 -4.46
N GLN A 217 -9.58 -9.90 -5.58
CA GLN A 217 -9.04 -10.11 -6.92
C GLN A 217 -9.13 -8.81 -7.72
N ALA A 218 -8.27 -8.67 -8.72
CA ALA A 218 -8.36 -7.54 -9.65
C ALA A 218 -9.75 -7.49 -10.30
N GLY A 219 -10.35 -6.30 -10.33
CA GLY A 219 -11.71 -6.09 -10.81
C GLY A 219 -12.82 -6.24 -9.75
N ASP A 220 -12.50 -6.68 -8.53
CA ASP A 220 -13.48 -6.71 -7.44
C ASP A 220 -13.97 -5.30 -7.10
N THR A 221 -15.24 -5.20 -6.70
CA THR A 221 -15.80 -3.97 -6.15
C THR A 221 -16.31 -4.23 -4.73
N VAL A 222 -15.74 -3.53 -3.76
CA VAL A 222 -16.13 -3.57 -2.35
C VAL A 222 -17.18 -2.48 -2.12
N ILE A 223 -18.38 -2.86 -1.68
CA ILE A 223 -19.49 -1.96 -1.46
C ILE A 223 -19.85 -1.95 0.03
N VAL A 224 -19.69 -0.80 0.67
CA VAL A 224 -20.10 -0.60 2.07
C VAL A 224 -21.49 0.00 2.10
N HIS A 225 -22.46 -0.76 2.61
CA HIS A 225 -23.83 -0.29 2.71
C HIS A 225 -24.03 0.64 3.90
N GLY A 226 -24.93 1.60 3.75
CA GLY A 226 -25.25 2.55 4.82
C GLY A 226 -26.02 1.91 5.97
N ASN A 227 -25.89 2.49 7.16
CA ASN A 227 -26.70 2.15 8.31
C ASN A 227 -27.88 3.12 8.44
N ALA A 228 -29.04 2.73 7.93
CA ALA A 228 -30.27 3.54 7.92
C ALA A 228 -30.66 4.04 9.33
N LYS A 229 -30.43 3.23 10.37
CA LYS A 229 -30.74 3.61 11.77
C LYS A 229 -29.87 4.76 12.25
N LYS A 230 -28.59 4.79 11.87
CA LYS A 230 -27.69 5.90 12.21
C LYS A 230 -28.05 7.17 11.45
N LYS A 231 -28.33 7.06 10.15
CA LYS A 231 -28.75 8.20 9.32
C LYS A 231 -30.01 8.83 9.87
N PHE A 232 -31.01 8.03 10.24
CA PHE A 232 -32.25 8.52 10.81
C PHE A 232 -32.06 9.17 12.18
N GLY A 233 -31.25 8.55 13.08
CA GLY A 233 -30.93 9.10 14.40
C GLY A 233 -30.26 10.49 14.33
N THR A 234 -29.36 10.70 13.36
CA THR A 234 -28.69 11.99 13.18
C THR A 234 -29.68 13.05 12.65
N ILE A 235 -30.55 12.70 11.71
CA ILE A 235 -31.57 13.61 11.20
C ILE A 235 -32.55 14.03 12.31
N THR A 236 -33.01 13.09 13.14
CA THR A 236 -33.92 13.40 14.25
C THR A 236 -33.27 14.26 15.32
N SER A 237 -31.98 14.05 15.61
CA SER A 237 -31.24 14.91 16.55
C SER A 237 -31.00 16.32 16.00
N LEU A 238 -30.72 16.44 14.70
CA LEU A 238 -30.47 17.72 14.05
C LEU A 238 -31.77 18.57 13.94
N LEU A 239 -32.92 17.91 13.71
CA LEU A 239 -34.22 18.55 13.61
C LEU A 239 -34.87 18.85 14.97
N GLY A 240 -34.23 18.50 16.08
CA GLY A 240 -34.71 18.80 17.42
C GLY A 240 -36.02 18.09 17.84
N PHE A 241 -36.48 17.10 17.04
CA PHE A 241 -37.73 16.37 17.29
C PHE A 241 -37.76 15.64 18.65
N GLY A 242 -36.59 15.30 19.21
CA GLY A 242 -36.52 14.69 20.55
C GLY A 242 -37.13 15.57 21.67
N ASN A 243 -36.94 16.88 21.59
CA ASN A 243 -37.51 17.84 22.55
C ASN A 243 -38.98 18.19 22.27
N PHE A 244 -39.42 18.06 21.01
CA PHE A 244 -40.80 18.34 20.64
C PHE A 244 -41.78 17.28 21.12
N ILE A 245 -41.39 15.99 21.10
CA ILE A 245 -42.20 14.90 21.61
C ILE A 245 -42.30 15.01 23.14
N ALA A 246 -41.23 15.37 23.87
CA ALA A 246 -41.26 15.59 25.30
C ALA A 246 -42.15 16.78 25.69
N PHE A 247 -42.20 17.82 24.86
CA PHE A 247 -43.06 18.98 25.09
C PHE A 247 -44.54 18.67 24.88
N ILE A 248 -44.92 17.80 23.94
CA ILE A 248 -46.32 17.39 23.70
C ILE A 248 -46.79 16.36 24.74
N ALA A 249 -45.92 15.44 25.19
CA ALA A 249 -46.25 14.42 26.18
C ALA A 249 -46.30 14.91 27.62
N GLY A 250 -45.84 16.12 27.87
CA GLY A 250 -45.82 16.75 29.24
C GLY A 250 -46.99 17.69 29.52
N ARG A 251 -48.06 17.62 28.76
CA ARG A 251 -49.30 18.40 29.01
C ARG A 251 -50.46 17.46 29.33
#